data_9df37bec5420f42ecb901fcd0dccdd18
#
_entry.id   9df37bec5420f42ecb901fcd0dccdd18
#
_cell.length_a   1.000
_cell.length_b   1.000
_cell.length_c   1.000
_cell.angle_alpha   90.00
_cell.angle_beta   90.00
_cell.angle_gamma   90.00
#
_symmetry.space_group_name_H-M   'P 1'
#
loop_
_entity.id
_entity.type
_entity.pdbx_description
1 polymer ?
#
loop_
_entity_poly.entity_id
_entity_poly.type
_entity_poly.pdbx_seq_one_letter_code
_entity_poly.pdbx_strand_id
1 'polypeptide(L)'
;MSYPYEGVNLREHPEEYRIGRGEQGVFQAEPYKGELLPLWKFKDEGTARESSEAIYQKFLEYRSDDDFVGMDIARKYLQMGWTRSLRYAKYKGGNKNRPLEHADQEKLRCASIFKDLYDRARTDGIYIELKEEHKRRNE
;
A
#
# COMPACT_ATOMS: atom_id res chain seq x y z
N MET A 1 3.94 19.75 15.67
CA MET A 1 4.19 18.29 15.59
C MET A 1 4.70 17.94 14.21
N SER A 2 5.83 17.31 14.11
CA SER A 2 6.37 16.91 12.81
C SER A 2 5.75 15.57 12.37
N TYR A 3 5.56 15.44 11.06
CA TYR A 3 5.07 14.19 10.48
C TYR A 3 6.22 13.19 10.34
N PRO A 4 5.92 11.88 10.37
CA PRO A 4 6.94 10.87 10.07
C PRO A 4 7.59 11.16 8.72
N TYR A 5 8.91 11.08 8.65
CA TYR A 5 9.69 11.21 7.42
C TYR A 5 9.66 12.60 6.77
N GLU A 6 9.19 13.63 7.48
CA GLU A 6 9.19 14.98 6.93
C GLU A 6 10.62 15.39 6.53
N GLY A 7 10.77 15.80 5.27
CA GLY A 7 12.06 16.25 4.74
C GLY A 7 13.08 15.13 4.50
N VAL A 8 12.70 13.86 4.67
CA VAL A 8 13.60 12.73 4.50
C VAL A 8 13.37 12.05 3.15
N ASN A 9 14.46 11.81 2.39
CA ASN A 9 14.40 10.97 1.20
C ASN A 9 14.69 9.53 1.64
N LEU A 10 13.66 8.70 1.68
CA LEU A 10 13.77 7.34 2.18
C LEU A 10 14.54 6.39 1.26
N ARG A 11 14.68 6.76 -0.03
CA ARG A 11 15.52 5.97 -0.95
C ARG A 11 16.99 6.15 -0.60
N GLU A 12 17.40 7.38 -0.26
CA GLU A 12 18.77 7.69 0.14
C GLU A 12 19.04 7.31 1.59
N HIS A 13 18.00 7.33 2.44
CA HIS A 13 18.11 7.07 3.88
C HIS A 13 17.12 5.99 4.33
N PRO A 14 17.26 4.75 3.79
CA PRO A 14 16.33 3.67 4.15
C PRO A 14 16.36 3.31 5.65
N GLU A 15 17.44 3.60 6.34
CA GLU A 15 17.58 3.36 7.77
C GLU A 15 16.59 4.17 8.60
N GLU A 16 16.04 5.25 8.04
CA GLU A 16 15.05 6.08 8.72
C GLU A 16 13.63 5.49 8.66
N TYR A 17 13.41 4.53 7.78
CA TYR A 17 12.08 3.93 7.62
C TYR A 17 11.76 2.96 8.75
N ARG A 18 10.56 3.09 9.32
CA ARG A 18 10.06 2.19 10.36
C ARG A 18 8.87 1.39 9.85
N ILE A 19 8.98 0.09 9.90
CA ILE A 19 7.91 -0.84 9.51
C ILE A 19 6.74 -0.64 10.48
N GLY A 20 5.51 -0.66 9.96
CA GLY A 20 4.33 -0.61 10.81
C GLY A 20 3.85 0.77 11.21
N ARG A 21 4.35 1.85 10.60
CA ARG A 21 3.94 3.22 10.91
C ARG A 21 2.47 3.54 10.60
N GLY A 22 1.80 2.70 9.82
CA GLY A 22 0.41 2.93 9.43
C GLY A 22 0.28 3.86 8.23
N GLU A 23 -0.97 4.27 7.94
CA GLU A 23 -1.27 5.03 6.73
C GLU A 23 -0.58 6.39 6.68
N GLN A 24 -0.50 7.10 7.80
CA GLN A 24 0.13 8.41 7.84
C GLN A 24 1.59 8.33 7.40
N GLY A 25 2.30 7.29 7.83
CA GLY A 25 3.68 7.08 7.42
C GLY A 25 3.80 6.88 5.91
N VAL A 26 2.84 6.18 5.31
CA VAL A 26 2.81 5.95 3.86
C VAL A 26 2.70 7.27 3.10
N PHE A 27 1.80 8.14 3.53
CA PHE A 27 1.54 9.41 2.84
C PHE A 27 2.62 10.46 3.08
N GLN A 28 3.62 10.15 3.90
CA GLN A 28 4.77 11.02 4.13
C GLN A 28 6.07 10.41 3.60
N ALA A 29 5.99 9.23 2.98
CA ALA A 29 7.16 8.47 2.56
C ALA A 29 7.60 8.81 1.13
N GLU A 30 8.43 9.84 0.97
CA GLU A 30 8.97 10.24 -0.33
C GLU A 30 10.32 9.57 -0.57
N PRO A 31 10.69 9.28 -1.82
CA PRO A 31 10.00 9.63 -3.07
C PRO A 31 8.86 8.69 -3.45
N TYR A 32 8.56 7.68 -2.63
CA TYR A 32 7.61 6.62 -2.97
C TYR A 32 6.18 7.13 -3.10
N LYS A 33 5.79 8.09 -2.26
CA LYS A 33 4.47 8.71 -2.38
C LYS A 33 4.27 9.31 -3.78
N GLY A 34 5.26 10.04 -4.27
CA GLY A 34 5.18 10.64 -5.59
C GLY A 34 5.12 9.63 -6.72
N GLU A 35 5.69 8.44 -6.51
CA GLU A 35 5.68 7.37 -7.51
C GLU A 35 4.44 6.50 -7.46
N LEU A 36 3.83 6.33 -6.29
CA LEU A 36 2.73 5.39 -6.08
C LEU A 36 1.36 6.02 -5.96
N LEU A 37 1.24 7.15 -5.26
CA LEU A 37 -0.05 7.78 -5.04
C LEU A 37 -0.79 8.11 -6.35
N PRO A 38 -0.13 8.63 -7.40
CA PRO A 38 -0.83 8.89 -8.66
C PRO A 38 -1.42 7.66 -9.33
N LEU A 39 -0.89 6.47 -9.02
CA LEU A 39 -1.37 5.19 -9.57
C LEU A 39 -2.55 4.62 -8.79
N TRP A 40 -2.78 5.08 -7.57
CA TRP A 40 -3.68 4.47 -6.61
C TRP A 40 -5.12 4.95 -6.80
N LYS A 41 -5.96 4.10 -7.38
CA LYS A 41 -7.36 4.41 -7.69
C LYS A 41 -8.19 3.15 -7.55
N PHE A 42 -9.44 3.30 -7.09
CA PHE A 42 -10.32 2.14 -6.88
C PHE A 42 -11.80 2.52 -7.01
N LYS A 43 -12.09 3.45 -7.91
CA LYS A 43 -13.46 3.93 -8.10
C LYS A 43 -14.40 2.85 -8.65
N ASP A 44 -13.89 1.99 -9.53
CA ASP A 44 -14.63 0.86 -10.10
C ASP A 44 -13.70 -0.33 -10.33
N GLU A 45 -14.27 -1.45 -10.79
CA GLU A 45 -13.50 -2.70 -10.97
C GLU A 45 -12.36 -2.55 -11.97
N GLY A 46 -12.61 -1.93 -13.11
CA GLY A 46 -11.58 -1.72 -14.13
C GLY A 46 -10.44 -0.84 -13.60
N THR A 47 -10.79 0.25 -12.92
CA THR A 47 -9.82 1.16 -12.34
C THR A 47 -9.00 0.47 -11.26
N ALA A 48 -9.66 -0.34 -10.41
CA ALA A 48 -8.97 -1.08 -9.35
C ALA A 48 -7.97 -2.08 -9.94
N ARG A 49 -8.35 -2.74 -11.05
CA ARG A 49 -7.47 -3.70 -11.71
C ARG A 49 -6.22 -3.02 -12.28
N GLU A 50 -6.41 -1.92 -13.01
CA GLU A 50 -5.29 -1.17 -13.55
C GLU A 50 -4.38 -0.63 -12.46
N SER A 51 -4.98 -0.06 -11.41
CA SER A 51 -4.25 0.52 -10.30
C SER A 51 -3.43 -0.54 -9.55
N SER A 52 -4.07 -1.64 -9.17
CA SER A 52 -3.40 -2.69 -8.41
C SER A 52 -2.25 -3.32 -9.20
N GLU A 53 -2.46 -3.54 -10.49
CA GLU A 53 -1.42 -4.09 -11.36
C GLU A 53 -0.24 -3.13 -11.52
N ALA A 54 -0.52 -1.83 -11.68
CA ALA A 54 0.53 -0.81 -11.80
C ALA A 54 1.35 -0.71 -10.51
N ILE A 55 0.69 -0.75 -9.35
CA ILE A 55 1.37 -0.70 -8.05
C ILE A 55 2.18 -1.97 -7.83
N TYR A 56 1.64 -3.13 -8.18
CA TYR A 56 2.38 -4.39 -8.06
C TYR A 56 3.61 -4.39 -8.98
N GLN A 57 3.49 -3.82 -10.17
CA GLN A 57 4.62 -3.68 -11.09
C GLN A 57 5.72 -2.81 -10.46
N LYS A 58 5.33 -1.73 -9.77
CA LYS A 58 6.30 -0.91 -9.02
C LYS A 58 6.96 -1.73 -7.90
N PHE A 59 6.19 -2.56 -7.21
CA PHE A 59 6.74 -3.48 -6.21
C PHE A 59 7.85 -4.34 -6.81
N LEU A 60 7.61 -4.90 -8.00
CA LEU A 60 8.60 -5.73 -8.67
C LEU A 60 9.84 -4.94 -9.11
N GLU A 61 9.65 -3.69 -9.53
CA GLU A 61 10.77 -2.80 -9.86
C GLU A 61 11.63 -2.52 -8.63
N TYR A 62 11.00 -2.19 -7.50
CA TYR A 62 11.72 -1.97 -6.25
C TYR A 62 12.45 -3.24 -5.81
N ARG A 63 11.84 -4.40 -6.02
CA ARG A 63 12.48 -5.69 -5.73
C ARG A 63 13.76 -5.87 -6.56
N SER A 64 13.71 -5.52 -7.84
CA SER A 64 14.89 -5.60 -8.71
C SER A 64 16.03 -4.69 -8.25
N ASP A 65 15.70 -3.60 -7.57
CA ASP A 65 16.67 -2.65 -7.06
C ASP A 65 17.08 -2.93 -5.60
N ASP A 66 16.62 -4.04 -5.04
CA ASP A 66 16.82 -4.37 -3.62
C ASP A 66 16.33 -3.25 -2.70
N ASP A 67 15.30 -2.52 -3.14
CA ASP A 67 14.74 -1.39 -2.42
C ASP A 67 13.57 -1.86 -1.54
N PHE A 68 13.93 -2.33 -0.34
CA PHE A 68 12.92 -2.84 0.60
C PHE A 68 11.87 -1.78 0.96
N VAL A 69 12.29 -0.54 1.18
CA VAL A 69 11.34 0.51 1.59
C VAL A 69 10.28 0.70 0.51
N GLY A 70 10.71 0.77 -0.77
CA GLY A 70 9.77 0.86 -1.88
C GLY A 70 8.82 -0.32 -1.93
N MET A 71 9.36 -1.53 -1.74
CA MET A 71 8.53 -2.75 -1.71
C MET A 71 7.48 -2.67 -0.60
N ASP A 72 7.87 -2.26 0.59
CA ASP A 72 6.94 -2.20 1.72
C ASP A 72 5.87 -1.12 1.54
N ILE A 73 6.25 0.04 1.01
CA ILE A 73 5.28 1.10 0.72
C ILE A 73 4.30 0.66 -0.37
N ALA A 74 4.78 0.03 -1.45
CA ALA A 74 3.89 -0.50 -2.50
C ALA A 74 2.92 -1.54 -1.92
N ARG A 75 3.43 -2.45 -1.07
CA ARG A 75 2.57 -3.42 -0.37
C ARG A 75 1.49 -2.72 0.44
N LYS A 76 1.85 -1.64 1.13
CA LYS A 76 0.87 -0.89 1.93
C LYS A 76 -0.21 -0.23 1.07
N TYR A 77 0.15 0.30 -0.10
CA TYR A 77 -0.87 0.83 -1.03
C TYR A 77 -1.83 -0.26 -1.49
N LEU A 78 -1.33 -1.46 -1.75
CA LEU A 78 -2.20 -2.59 -2.10
C LEU A 78 -3.11 -2.95 -0.93
N GLN A 79 -2.57 -2.98 0.28
CA GLN A 79 -3.35 -3.26 1.48
C GLN A 79 -4.46 -2.21 1.71
N MET A 80 -4.12 -0.94 1.54
CA MET A 80 -5.09 0.14 1.71
C MET A 80 -6.16 0.13 0.61
N GLY A 81 -5.79 -0.25 -0.62
CA GLY A 81 -6.76 -0.44 -1.69
C GLY A 81 -7.79 -1.48 -1.29
N TRP A 82 -7.34 -2.58 -0.71
CA TRP A 82 -8.22 -3.62 -0.19
C TRP A 82 -9.09 -3.10 0.96
N THR A 83 -8.48 -2.58 2.02
CA THR A 83 -9.23 -2.19 3.22
C THR A 83 -10.20 -1.04 2.98
N ARG A 84 -9.82 -0.05 2.17
CA ARG A 84 -10.71 1.07 1.85
C ARG A 84 -11.85 0.66 0.93
N SER A 85 -11.59 -0.23 -0.04
CA SER A 85 -12.66 -0.75 -0.90
C SER A 85 -13.69 -1.53 -0.08
N LEU A 86 -13.22 -2.33 0.90
CA LEU A 86 -14.13 -3.02 1.84
C LEU A 86 -14.98 -2.02 2.62
N ARG A 87 -14.37 -0.95 3.08
CA ARG A 87 -15.07 0.08 3.84
C ARG A 87 -16.17 0.74 3.01
N TYR A 88 -15.86 1.08 1.76
CA TYR A 88 -16.84 1.65 0.85
C TYR A 88 -17.93 0.64 0.45
N ALA A 89 -17.62 -0.64 0.47
CA ALA A 89 -18.60 -1.69 0.19
C ALA A 89 -19.63 -1.83 1.31
N LYS A 90 -19.24 -1.56 2.54
CA LYS A 90 -20.06 -1.79 3.74
C LYS A 90 -20.73 -0.53 4.28
N TYR A 91 -20.18 0.64 4.00
CA TYR A 91 -20.64 1.88 4.60
C TYR A 91 -20.77 2.96 3.54
N LYS A 92 -21.85 3.75 3.62
CA LYS A 92 -22.10 4.84 2.66
C LYS A 92 -20.98 5.88 2.76
N GLY A 93 -20.29 6.12 1.63
CA GLY A 93 -19.16 7.06 1.59
C GLY A 93 -18.02 6.67 2.53
N GLY A 94 -17.97 5.40 2.95
CA GLY A 94 -16.97 4.92 3.89
C GLY A 94 -17.20 5.34 5.33
N ASN A 95 -18.35 5.96 5.63
CA ASN A 95 -18.68 6.45 6.97
C ASN A 95 -19.25 5.31 7.82
N LYS A 96 -18.52 4.88 8.85
CA LYS A 96 -18.92 3.76 9.72
C LYS A 96 -20.21 4.00 10.48
N ASN A 97 -20.68 5.24 10.56
CA ASN A 97 -21.96 5.56 11.17
C ASN A 97 -23.14 5.44 10.20
N ARG A 98 -22.87 5.07 8.95
CA ARG A 98 -23.87 4.96 7.89
C ARG A 98 -23.75 3.63 7.17
N PRO A 99 -24.03 2.49 7.86
CA PRO A 99 -23.90 1.17 7.23
C PRO A 99 -24.92 1.02 6.10
N LEU A 100 -24.49 0.32 5.04
CA LEU A 100 -25.36 -0.03 3.93
C LEU A 100 -26.19 -1.25 4.31
N GLU A 101 -27.46 -1.28 3.87
CA GLU A 101 -28.32 -2.45 4.08
C GLU A 101 -27.76 -3.68 3.37
N HIS A 102 -27.26 -3.45 2.14
CA HIS A 102 -26.62 -4.49 1.35
C HIS A 102 -25.24 -3.98 0.90
N ALA A 103 -24.24 -4.84 0.97
CA ALA A 103 -22.88 -4.48 0.54
C ALA A 103 -22.85 -4.14 -0.95
N ASP A 104 -22.06 -3.13 -1.31
CA ASP A 104 -21.82 -2.75 -2.71
C ASP A 104 -20.95 -3.82 -3.35
N GLN A 105 -21.52 -4.58 -4.27
CA GLN A 105 -20.86 -5.73 -4.90
C GLN A 105 -19.65 -5.31 -5.73
N GLU A 106 -19.73 -4.18 -6.42
CA GLU A 106 -18.60 -3.70 -7.19
C GLU A 106 -17.42 -3.35 -6.29
N LYS A 107 -17.69 -2.69 -5.17
CA LYS A 107 -16.63 -2.37 -4.21
C LYS A 107 -16.03 -3.62 -3.57
N LEU A 108 -16.83 -4.65 -3.36
CA LEU A 108 -16.30 -5.93 -2.90
C LEU A 108 -15.35 -6.55 -3.92
N ARG A 109 -15.67 -6.45 -5.22
CA ARG A 109 -14.77 -6.93 -6.27
C ARG A 109 -13.48 -6.10 -6.32
N CYS A 110 -13.57 -4.77 -6.17
CA CYS A 110 -12.38 -3.93 -6.08
C CYS A 110 -11.48 -4.38 -4.93
N ALA A 111 -12.08 -4.65 -3.76
CA ALA A 111 -11.34 -5.12 -2.60
C ALA A 111 -10.62 -6.44 -2.88
N SER A 112 -11.32 -7.37 -3.53
CA SER A 112 -10.75 -8.68 -3.87
C SER A 112 -9.57 -8.54 -4.84
N ILE A 113 -9.67 -7.65 -5.80
CA ILE A 113 -8.62 -7.40 -6.78
C ILE A 113 -7.34 -6.92 -6.08
N PHE A 114 -7.46 -5.93 -5.18
CA PHE A 114 -6.31 -5.46 -4.41
C PHE A 114 -5.77 -6.54 -3.46
N LYS A 115 -6.67 -7.31 -2.85
CA LYS A 115 -6.27 -8.36 -1.90
C LYS A 115 -5.38 -9.41 -2.55
N ASP A 116 -5.71 -9.82 -3.79
CA ASP A 116 -4.93 -10.80 -4.51
C ASP A 116 -3.47 -10.36 -4.69
N LEU A 117 -3.25 -9.12 -5.09
CA LEU A 117 -1.90 -8.61 -5.30
C LEU A 117 -1.21 -8.26 -3.99
N TYR A 118 -1.97 -7.79 -3.00
CA TYR A 118 -1.44 -7.62 -1.65
C TYR A 118 -0.90 -8.94 -1.11
N ASP A 119 -1.65 -10.02 -1.27
CA ASP A 119 -1.21 -11.34 -0.80
C ASP A 119 0.07 -11.80 -1.52
N ARG A 120 0.19 -11.52 -2.81
CA ARG A 120 1.41 -11.83 -3.55
C ARG A 120 2.61 -11.04 -3.02
N ALA A 121 2.41 -9.75 -2.77
CA ALA A 121 3.49 -8.89 -2.29
C ALA A 121 3.97 -9.34 -0.90
N ARG A 122 3.03 -9.53 0.03
CA ARG A 122 3.39 -9.85 1.42
C ARG A 122 4.00 -11.24 1.59
N THR A 123 3.76 -12.14 0.64
CA THR A 123 4.33 -13.50 0.69
C THR A 123 5.54 -13.69 -0.22
N ASP A 124 5.97 -12.64 -0.91
CA ASP A 124 7.14 -12.69 -1.78
C ASP A 124 8.38 -13.01 -0.94
N GLY A 125 9.14 -14.05 -1.36
CA GLY A 125 10.29 -14.51 -0.60
C GLY A 125 11.38 -13.47 -0.42
N ILE A 126 11.64 -12.68 -1.47
CA ILE A 126 12.65 -11.61 -1.40
C ILE A 126 12.19 -10.51 -0.47
N TYR A 127 10.91 -10.15 -0.53
CA TYR A 127 10.33 -9.16 0.37
C TYR A 127 10.49 -9.58 1.84
N ILE A 128 10.15 -10.84 2.15
CA ILE A 128 10.24 -11.38 3.51
C ILE A 128 11.68 -11.32 4.00
N GLU A 129 12.63 -11.74 3.17
CA GLU A 129 14.04 -11.74 3.50
C GLU A 129 14.58 -10.35 3.76
N LEU A 130 14.27 -9.38 2.88
CA LEU A 130 14.71 -8.00 3.04
C LEU A 130 14.03 -7.33 4.24
N LYS A 131 12.81 -7.71 4.56
CA LYS A 131 12.09 -7.21 5.73
C LYS A 131 12.82 -7.61 7.02
N GLU A 132 13.20 -8.89 7.11
CA GLU A 132 13.92 -9.37 8.29
C GLU A 132 15.29 -8.68 8.42
N GLU A 133 15.98 -8.49 7.32
CA GLU A 133 17.24 -7.78 7.31
C GLU A 133 17.10 -6.33 7.78
N HIS A 134 16.05 -5.65 7.29
CA HIS A 134 15.78 -4.26 7.69
C HIS A 134 15.52 -4.16 9.19
N LYS A 135 14.75 -5.10 9.75
CA LYS A 135 14.48 -5.14 11.19
C LYS A 135 15.76 -5.31 11.98
N ARG A 136 16.62 -6.23 11.56
CA ARG A 136 17.88 -6.49 12.26
C ARG A 136 18.79 -5.28 12.29
N ARG A 137 18.81 -4.49 11.21
CA ARG A 137 19.70 -3.33 11.08
C ARG A 137 19.17 -2.08 11.76
N ASN A 138 17.84 -1.88 11.74
CA ASN A 138 17.27 -0.57 12.06
C ASN A 138 16.23 -0.57 13.17
N GLU A 139 15.76 -1.74 13.60
CA GLU A 139 14.67 -1.80 14.59
C GLU A 139 14.92 -2.76 15.73
#